data_c1d3b7973e61c63945e604c197b4962d
#
_entry.id   c1d3b7973e61c63945e604c197b4962d
#
_cell.length_a   1.000
_cell.length_b   1.000
_cell.length_c   1.000
_cell.angle_alpha   90.00
_cell.angle_beta   90.00
_cell.angle_gamma   90.00
#
_symmetry.space_group_name_H-M   'P 1'
#
loop_
_entity.id
_entity.type
_entity.pdbx_description
1 polymer ?
#
loop_
_entity_poly.entity_id
_entity_poly.type
_entity_poly.pdbx_seq_one_letter_code
_entity_poly.pdbx_strand_id
1 'polypeptide(L)'
;RGFELLAIFDSNPALVGMDVCGVTVSDCANLETFCRMIRPDVAILCIPKEAARSLAGTLVDCGIRGFWNFSHYDMTLDYPGIAVENVHLGDSLSTLCFRVNELEKSKENPV
;
A
#
# COMPACT_ATOMS: atom_id res chain seq x y z
N ARG A 1 -11.33 3.13 19.60
CA ARG A 1 -10.89 2.02 18.92
C ARG A 1 -10.23 2.39 17.61
N GLY A 2 -9.27 1.76 17.21
CA GLY A 2 -8.50 2.06 16.05
C GLY A 2 -8.52 0.91 15.06
N PHE A 3 -7.50 0.88 14.23
CA PHE A 3 -7.32 -0.20 13.29
C PHE A 3 -6.33 -1.20 13.84
N GLU A 4 -6.54 -2.45 13.48
CA GLU A 4 -5.59 -3.50 13.79
C GLU A 4 -4.88 -3.88 12.50
N LEU A 5 -3.54 -3.79 12.51
CA LEU A 5 -2.75 -4.18 11.34
C LEU A 5 -2.63 -5.70 11.33
N LEU A 6 -3.24 -6.33 10.34
CA LEU A 6 -3.30 -7.79 10.24
C LEU A 6 -2.13 -8.36 9.46
N ALA A 7 -1.71 -7.69 8.39
CA ALA A 7 -0.66 -8.21 7.53
C ALA A 7 -0.08 -7.10 6.66
N ILE A 8 1.15 -7.31 6.22
CA ILE A 8 1.83 -6.42 5.27
C ILE A 8 2.37 -7.32 4.15
N PHE A 9 2.13 -6.90 2.92
CA PHE A 9 2.59 -7.66 1.75
C PHE A 9 3.46 -6.78 0.86
N ASP A 10 4.50 -7.38 0.31
CA ASP A 10 5.37 -6.70 -0.64
C ASP A 10 5.93 -7.71 -1.62
N SER A 11 6.15 -7.28 -2.85
CA SER A 11 6.73 -8.15 -3.88
C SER A 11 8.25 -8.11 -3.87
N ASN A 12 8.86 -7.17 -3.16
CA ASN A 12 10.31 -7.04 -3.09
C ASN A 12 10.90 -8.09 -2.15
N PRO A 13 11.69 -9.05 -2.67
CA PRO A 13 12.24 -10.12 -1.81
C PRO A 13 13.11 -9.59 -0.68
N ALA A 14 13.70 -8.41 -0.83
CA ALA A 14 14.55 -7.84 0.21
C ALA A 14 13.74 -7.42 1.43
N LEU A 15 12.44 -7.16 1.25
CA LEU A 15 11.58 -6.72 2.35
C LEU A 15 10.79 -7.86 2.98
N VAL A 16 10.60 -8.95 2.25
CA VAL A 16 9.86 -10.11 2.77
C VAL A 16 10.64 -10.72 3.93
N GLY A 17 9.94 -10.94 5.04
CA GLY A 17 10.54 -11.45 6.25
C GLY A 17 10.95 -10.38 7.25
N MET A 18 10.94 -9.13 6.85
CA MET A 18 11.24 -8.03 7.78
C MET A 18 10.06 -7.81 8.72
N ASP A 19 10.37 -7.35 9.92
CA ASP A 19 9.35 -7.07 10.92
C ASP A 19 9.06 -5.58 10.94
N VAL A 20 7.80 -5.23 10.74
CA VAL A 20 7.36 -3.83 10.74
C VAL A 20 6.20 -3.71 11.70
N CYS A 21 6.37 -2.92 12.76
CA CYS A 21 5.33 -2.71 13.77
C CYS A 21 4.80 -4.03 14.34
N GLY A 22 5.66 -5.01 14.48
CA GLY A 22 5.27 -6.31 15.03
C GLY A 22 4.65 -7.26 14.02
N VAL A 23 4.61 -6.88 12.75
CA VAL A 23 4.05 -7.71 11.68
C VAL A 23 5.14 -8.04 10.69
N THR A 24 5.29 -9.31 10.39
CA THR A 24 6.28 -9.77 9.40
C THR A 24 5.76 -9.55 7.99
N VAL A 25 6.56 -8.92 7.15
CA VAL A 25 6.20 -8.69 5.75
C VAL A 25 6.16 -10.02 5.01
N SER A 26 5.06 -10.28 4.33
CA SER A 26 4.83 -11.50 3.56
C SER A 26 4.95 -11.21 2.07
N ASP A 27 5.21 -12.26 1.30
CA ASP A 27 5.26 -12.17 -0.15
C ASP A 27 3.84 -11.98 -0.70
N CYS A 28 3.70 -11.13 -1.71
CA CYS A 28 2.43 -10.89 -2.37
C CYS A 28 1.80 -12.16 -2.94
N ALA A 29 2.58 -13.19 -3.19
CA ALA A 29 2.06 -14.46 -3.66
C ALA A 29 1.07 -15.08 -2.66
N ASN A 30 1.16 -14.71 -1.39
CA ASN A 30 0.28 -15.24 -0.34
C ASN A 30 -0.91 -14.34 -0.05
N LEU A 31 -1.04 -13.23 -0.77
CA LEU A 31 -2.03 -12.22 -0.47
C LEU A 31 -3.47 -12.74 -0.64
N GLU A 32 -3.74 -13.38 -1.75
CA GLU A 32 -5.10 -13.84 -2.03
C GLU A 32 -5.54 -14.88 -1.02
N THR A 33 -4.68 -15.85 -0.72
CA THR A 33 -4.99 -16.88 0.27
C THR A 33 -5.29 -16.26 1.62
N PHE A 34 -4.46 -15.31 2.04
CA PHE A 34 -4.65 -14.63 3.32
C PHE A 34 -6.00 -13.92 3.35
N CYS A 35 -6.31 -13.15 2.30
CA CYS A 35 -7.54 -12.37 2.26
C CYS A 35 -8.79 -13.24 2.25
N ARG A 36 -8.73 -14.41 1.58
CA ARG A 36 -9.86 -15.31 1.56
C ARG A 36 -10.10 -15.97 2.90
N MET A 37 -9.03 -16.25 3.64
CA MET A 37 -9.13 -16.90 4.95
C MET A 37 -9.49 -15.93 6.05
N ILE A 38 -8.83 -14.78 6.09
CA ILE A 38 -8.96 -13.83 7.20
C ILE A 38 -10.04 -12.80 6.95
N ARG A 39 -10.25 -12.43 5.68
CA ARG A 39 -11.24 -11.44 5.24
C ARG A 39 -11.08 -10.10 5.94
N PRO A 40 -9.97 -9.39 5.66
CA PRO A 40 -9.76 -8.06 6.24
C PRO A 40 -10.88 -7.11 5.83
N ASP A 41 -11.15 -6.12 6.66
CA ASP A 41 -12.16 -5.11 6.35
C ASP A 41 -11.65 -4.06 5.39
N VAL A 42 -10.38 -3.69 5.52
CA VAL A 42 -9.78 -2.58 4.79
C VAL A 42 -8.43 -2.98 4.24
N ALA A 43 -8.17 -2.57 3.02
CA ALA A 43 -6.85 -2.68 2.40
C ALA A 43 -6.27 -1.30 2.20
N ILE A 44 -4.98 -1.16 2.49
CA ILE A 44 -4.24 0.08 2.24
C ILE A 44 -3.35 -0.17 1.03
N LEU A 45 -3.56 0.61 -0.03
CA LEU A 45 -2.82 0.44 -1.27
C LEU A 45 -1.75 1.51 -1.41
N CYS A 46 -0.50 1.14 -1.13
CA CYS A 46 0.65 2.04 -1.24
C CYS A 46 1.55 1.60 -2.39
N ILE A 47 0.95 1.27 -3.53
CA ILE A 47 1.62 0.71 -4.69
C ILE A 47 1.35 1.58 -5.91
N PRO A 48 2.14 1.42 -6.99
CA PRO A 48 1.91 2.20 -8.20
C PRO A 48 0.55 1.90 -8.82
N LYS A 49 0.08 2.85 -9.62
CA LYS A 49 -1.24 2.79 -10.24
C LYS A 49 -1.49 1.48 -10.99
N GLU A 50 -0.54 1.03 -11.78
CA GLU A 50 -0.74 -0.18 -12.58
C GLU A 50 -0.80 -1.43 -11.71
N ALA A 51 0.01 -1.48 -10.66
CA ALA A 51 -0.04 -2.60 -9.73
C ALA A 51 -1.37 -2.61 -8.97
N ALA A 52 -1.87 -1.45 -8.58
CA ALA A 52 -3.16 -1.34 -7.91
C ALA A 52 -4.29 -1.80 -8.82
N ARG A 53 -4.23 -1.43 -10.10
CA ARG A 53 -5.24 -1.85 -11.07
C ARG A 53 -5.28 -3.36 -11.20
N SER A 54 -4.11 -3.99 -11.27
CA SER A 54 -4.05 -5.45 -11.39
C SER A 54 -4.54 -6.17 -10.15
N LEU A 55 -4.33 -5.57 -8.98
CA LEU A 55 -4.62 -6.22 -7.71
C LEU A 55 -6.05 -5.99 -7.23
N ALA A 56 -6.65 -4.88 -7.62
CA ALA A 56 -7.94 -4.45 -7.08
C ALA A 56 -9.03 -5.48 -7.24
N GLY A 57 -9.13 -6.11 -8.41
CA GLY A 57 -10.16 -7.11 -8.67
C GLY A 57 -10.07 -8.28 -7.69
N THR A 58 -8.86 -8.77 -7.45
CA THR A 58 -8.64 -9.86 -6.52
C THR A 58 -9.09 -9.49 -5.11
N LEU A 59 -8.75 -8.29 -4.66
CA LEU A 59 -9.10 -7.85 -3.32
C LEU A 59 -10.61 -7.67 -3.16
N VAL A 60 -11.25 -7.11 -4.16
CA VAL A 60 -12.71 -6.97 -4.14
C VAL A 60 -13.38 -8.35 -4.15
N ASP A 61 -12.87 -9.28 -4.94
CA ASP A 61 -13.40 -10.64 -4.98
C ASP A 61 -13.24 -11.36 -3.65
N CYS A 62 -12.20 -11.04 -2.90
CA CYS A 62 -11.98 -11.61 -1.57
C CYS A 62 -12.92 -11.03 -0.53
N GLY A 63 -13.72 -10.04 -0.88
CA GLY A 63 -14.71 -9.47 0.02
C GLY A 63 -14.27 -8.19 0.74
N ILE A 64 -13.13 -7.64 0.41
CA ILE A 64 -12.70 -6.38 1.00
C ILE A 64 -13.58 -5.26 0.47
N ARG A 65 -14.14 -4.46 1.35
CA ARG A 65 -15.07 -3.40 0.99
C ARG A 65 -14.55 -2.00 1.23
N GLY A 66 -13.47 -1.84 2.00
CA GLY A 66 -12.88 -0.55 2.26
C GLY A 66 -11.46 -0.47 1.74
N PHE A 67 -11.11 0.65 1.11
CA PHE A 67 -9.78 0.84 0.55
C PHE A 67 -9.26 2.22 0.89
N TRP A 68 -8.09 2.26 1.50
CA TRP A 68 -7.37 3.49 1.72
C TRP A 68 -6.32 3.56 0.60
N ASN A 69 -6.61 4.36 -0.41
CA ASN A 69 -5.93 4.28 -1.68
C ASN A 69 -4.92 5.42 -1.86
N PHE A 70 -3.65 5.05 -1.79
CA PHE A 70 -2.54 5.97 -2.04
C PHE A 70 -1.99 5.84 -3.46
N SER A 71 -2.51 4.88 -4.23
CA SER A 71 -2.14 4.73 -5.63
C SER A 71 -2.90 5.72 -6.46
N HIS A 72 -2.70 6.09 -7.58
CA HIS A 72 -3.50 7.02 -8.36
C HIS A 72 -4.56 6.31 -9.22
N TYR A 73 -4.80 5.03 -8.94
CA TYR A 73 -5.81 4.27 -9.65
C TYR A 73 -7.20 4.58 -9.08
N ASP A 74 -8.13 4.96 -9.93
CA ASP A 74 -9.50 5.27 -9.50
C ASP A 74 -10.33 3.99 -9.50
N MET A 75 -10.46 3.39 -8.32
CA MET A 75 -11.16 2.12 -8.15
C MET A 75 -12.67 2.23 -8.25
N THR A 76 -13.21 3.41 -7.94
CA THR A 76 -14.67 3.56 -7.85
C THR A 76 -15.34 3.44 -9.20
N LEU A 77 -14.64 3.73 -10.28
CA LEU A 77 -15.20 3.62 -11.63
C LEU A 77 -15.40 2.16 -12.03
N ASP A 78 -14.51 1.27 -11.58
CA ASP A 78 -14.54 -0.12 -11.98
C ASP A 78 -15.24 -1.01 -10.98
N TYR A 79 -15.33 -0.60 -9.71
CA TYR A 79 -15.87 -1.44 -8.65
C TYR A 79 -16.89 -0.67 -7.81
N PRO A 80 -18.15 -0.65 -8.24
CA PRO A 80 -19.19 -0.03 -7.41
C PRO A 80 -19.45 -0.87 -6.16
N GLY A 81 -19.91 -0.25 -5.11
CA GLY A 81 -20.24 -0.95 -3.88
C GLY A 81 -19.10 -1.07 -2.90
N ILE A 82 -17.98 -0.41 -3.15
CA ILE A 82 -16.86 -0.35 -2.21
C ILE A 82 -16.71 1.08 -1.70
N ALA A 83 -16.11 1.21 -0.54
CA ALA A 83 -15.79 2.51 0.04
C ALA A 83 -14.31 2.79 -0.21
N VAL A 84 -14.00 3.91 -0.85
CA VAL A 84 -12.63 4.26 -1.16
C VAL A 84 -12.33 5.66 -0.64
N GLU A 85 -11.26 5.77 0.13
CA GLU A 85 -10.72 7.07 0.50
C GLU A 85 -9.43 7.26 -0.29
N ASN A 86 -9.43 8.21 -1.21
CA ASN A 86 -8.26 8.48 -2.03
C ASN A 86 -7.40 9.53 -1.37
N VAL A 87 -6.11 9.22 -1.20
CA VAL A 87 -5.15 10.16 -0.65
C VAL A 87 -4.12 10.46 -1.72
N HIS A 88 -4.07 11.72 -2.11
CA HIS A 88 -3.09 12.18 -3.09
C HIS A 88 -1.95 12.87 -2.34
N LEU A 89 -0.93 12.09 -2.05
CA LEU A 89 0.26 12.63 -1.40
C LEU A 89 1.04 13.53 -2.35
N GLY A 90 0.91 13.24 -3.62
CA GLY A 90 1.27 14.10 -4.73
C GLY A 90 2.49 14.98 -4.52
N ASP A 91 2.34 16.23 -4.92
CA ASP A 91 3.44 17.19 -4.96
C ASP A 91 4.05 17.45 -3.60
N SER A 92 3.25 17.49 -2.55
CA SER A 92 3.77 17.79 -1.21
C SER A 92 4.75 16.74 -0.73
N LEU A 93 4.38 15.48 -0.87
CA LEU A 93 5.26 14.40 -0.45
C LEU A 93 6.48 14.30 -1.35
N SER A 94 6.29 14.46 -2.66
CA SER A 94 7.39 14.44 -3.61
C SER A 94 8.39 15.53 -3.31
N THR A 95 7.90 16.74 -3.00
CA THR A 95 8.75 17.86 -2.64
C THR A 95 9.53 17.56 -1.37
N LEU A 96 8.87 16.98 -0.37
CA LEU A 96 9.55 16.64 0.87
C LEU A 96 10.65 15.59 0.64
N CYS A 97 10.36 14.56 -0.13
CA CYS A 97 11.33 13.53 -0.45
C CYS A 97 12.53 14.12 -1.17
N PHE A 98 12.29 15.03 -2.11
CA PHE A 98 13.37 15.71 -2.81
C PHE A 98 14.25 16.50 -1.85
N ARG A 99 13.64 17.24 -0.92
CA ARG A 99 14.37 18.03 0.06
C ARG A 99 15.20 17.15 0.98
N VAL A 100 14.66 16.03 1.40
CA VAL A 100 15.39 15.08 2.24
C VAL A 100 16.62 14.55 1.50
N ASN A 101 16.45 14.20 0.23
CA ASN A 101 17.55 13.72 -0.59
C ASN A 101 18.65 14.79 -0.75
N GLU A 102 18.25 16.05 -0.91
CA GLU A 102 19.23 17.15 -1.00
C GLU A 102 20.02 17.30 0.30
N LEU A 103 19.36 17.14 1.44
CA LEU A 103 20.05 17.21 2.72
C LEU A 103 21.06 16.06 2.87
N GLU A 104 20.69 14.87 2.44
CA GLU A 104 21.60 13.73 2.48
C GLU A 104 22.83 13.95 1.59
N LYS A 105 22.61 14.49 0.39
CA LYS A 105 23.71 14.81 -0.52
C LYS A 105 24.64 15.84 0.09
N SER A 106 24.12 16.85 0.78
CA SER A 106 24.92 17.85 1.44
C SER A 106 25.79 17.25 2.52
N LYS A 107 25.29 16.26 3.23
CA LYS A 107 26.08 15.56 4.24
C LYS A 107 27.20 14.72 3.61
N GLU A 108 26.91 14.10 2.48
CA GLU A 108 27.88 13.25 1.79
C GLU A 108 28.95 14.08 1.09
N ASN A 109 28.58 15.26 0.62
CA ASN A 109 29.48 16.15 -0.12
C ASN A 109 29.51 17.53 0.53
N PRO A 110 30.14 17.67 1.67
CA PRO A 110 30.06 18.89 2.47
C PRO A 110 30.93 20.04 1.96
N VAL A 111 31.12 20.16 0.72
CA VAL A 111 31.97 21.25 0.17
C VAL A 111 31.14 22.50 -0.02
#